data_ddb8db651b5c3f9364eceefb044084f7
#
_entry.id   ddb8db651b5c3f9364eceefb044084f7
#
_cell.length_a   1.000
_cell.length_b   1.000
_cell.length_c   1.000
_cell.angle_alpha   90.00
_cell.angle_beta   90.00
_cell.angle_gamma   90.00
#
_symmetry.space_group_name_H-M   'P 1'
#
loop_
_entity.id
_entity.type
_entity.pdbx_description
1 polymer ?
#
loop_
_entity_poly.entity_id
_entity_poly.type
_entity_poly.pdbx_seq_one_letter_code
_entity_poly.pdbx_strand_id
1 'polypeptide(L)'
;PGTRREDGTVDRSIGSTPTGSVIFRNAANPQACWQFLKWWTSAEIQQKYSQEMENLQGASGRVITANLEAFDALPWPREDAAVMREQRAFIQGVPEIAGSYVVDRYLCTGIRYAIKNGGSAREILLDWNKKINVENQIRRKEFGLGQTDG
;
A
#
# COMPACT_ATOMS: atom_id res chain seq x y z
N PRO A 1 -16.22 -3.64 7.24
CA PRO A 1 -15.68 -3.76 8.60
C PRO A 1 -14.95 -2.47 8.97
N GLY A 2 -14.78 -2.20 10.26
CA GLY A 2 -14.04 -1.05 10.77
C GLY A 2 -13.77 -1.21 12.25
N THR A 3 -12.86 -0.40 12.78
CA THR A 3 -12.48 -0.38 14.19
C THR A 3 -13.30 0.68 14.91
N ARG A 4 -14.01 0.30 15.97
CA ARG A 4 -14.72 1.26 16.81
C ARG A 4 -13.71 2.01 17.68
N ARG A 5 -13.70 3.33 17.61
CA ARG A 5 -12.90 4.21 18.46
C ARG A 5 -13.57 4.44 19.82
N GLU A 6 -12.84 4.98 20.78
CA GLU A 6 -13.35 5.28 22.13
C GLU A 6 -14.49 6.30 22.13
N ASP A 7 -14.51 7.23 21.17
CA ASP A 7 -15.58 8.21 20.96
C ASP A 7 -16.85 7.62 20.30
N GLY A 8 -16.87 6.30 20.04
CA GLY A 8 -17.99 5.59 19.43
C GLY A 8 -18.01 5.64 17.90
N THR A 9 -17.14 6.40 17.25
CA THR A 9 -17.03 6.44 15.80
C THR A 9 -16.43 5.14 15.26
N VAL A 10 -16.75 4.81 13.99
CA VAL A 10 -16.21 3.63 13.31
C VAL A 10 -15.17 4.10 12.29
N ASP A 11 -13.91 3.79 12.55
CA ASP A 11 -12.84 4.01 11.62
C ASP A 11 -12.81 2.89 10.58
N ARG A 12 -13.05 3.26 9.33
CA ARG A 12 -13.02 2.35 8.17
C ARG A 12 -11.75 2.48 7.34
N SER A 13 -10.77 3.25 7.81
CA SER A 13 -9.50 3.46 7.11
C SER A 13 -8.84 2.13 6.76
N ILE A 14 -8.29 2.07 5.56
CA ILE A 14 -7.48 0.95 5.09
C ILE A 14 -6.19 1.50 4.49
N GLY A 15 -5.06 0.95 4.91
CA GLY A 15 -3.76 1.28 4.31
C GLY A 15 -3.68 0.80 2.87
N SER A 16 -3.05 1.59 2.02
CA SER A 16 -2.74 1.22 0.64
C SER A 16 -1.28 1.48 0.33
N THR A 17 -0.66 0.54 -0.38
CA THR A 17 0.69 0.67 -0.93
C THR A 17 0.59 0.66 -2.45
N PRO A 18 0.32 1.81 -3.08
CA PRO A 18 0.20 1.87 -4.52
C PRO A 18 1.57 1.68 -5.19
N THR A 19 1.57 1.05 -6.37
CA THR A 19 2.73 1.05 -7.25
C THR A 19 2.69 2.32 -8.11
N GLY A 20 3.73 3.14 -7.98
CA GLY A 20 3.88 4.37 -8.75
C GLY A 20 4.98 4.23 -9.81
N SER A 21 4.84 4.99 -10.90
CA SER A 21 5.87 5.13 -11.92
C SER A 21 6.44 6.55 -11.88
N VAL A 22 7.76 6.68 -11.96
CA VAL A 22 8.45 7.97 -11.88
C VAL A 22 9.38 8.17 -13.07
N ILE A 23 9.58 9.44 -13.46
CA ILE A 23 10.58 9.82 -14.47
C ILE A 23 11.77 10.38 -13.72
N PHE A 24 12.93 9.76 -13.89
CA PHE A 24 14.17 10.26 -13.27
C PHE A 24 14.59 11.59 -13.90
N ARG A 25 15.18 12.46 -13.07
CA ARG A 25 15.67 13.78 -13.52
C ARG A 25 16.68 13.71 -14.67
N ASN A 26 17.46 12.63 -14.72
CA ASN A 26 18.49 12.39 -15.74
C ASN A 26 18.01 11.47 -16.87
N ALA A 27 16.69 11.29 -17.04
CA ALA A 27 16.17 10.52 -18.16
C ALA A 27 16.61 11.13 -19.49
N ALA A 28 17.08 10.29 -20.43
CA ALA A 28 17.57 10.76 -21.73
C ALA A 28 16.48 11.44 -22.58
N ASN A 29 15.23 11.01 -22.44
CA ASN A 29 14.08 11.61 -23.14
C ASN A 29 12.86 11.66 -22.19
N PRO A 30 12.76 12.68 -21.32
CA PRO A 30 11.66 12.83 -20.39
C PRO A 30 10.29 12.92 -21.07
N GLN A 31 10.23 13.54 -22.26
CA GLN A 31 8.99 13.69 -23.01
C GLN A 31 8.44 12.35 -23.51
N ALA A 32 9.29 11.49 -24.04
CA ALA A 32 8.88 10.15 -24.44
C ALA A 32 8.47 9.31 -23.22
N CYS A 33 9.20 9.43 -22.11
CA CYS A 33 8.81 8.78 -20.85
C CYS A 33 7.42 9.22 -20.39
N TRP A 34 7.13 10.52 -20.47
CA TRP A 34 5.82 11.07 -20.11
C TRP A 34 4.70 10.56 -21.03
N GLN A 35 4.93 10.49 -22.33
CA GLN A 35 3.97 9.93 -23.28
C GLN A 35 3.70 8.44 -22.99
N PHE A 36 4.75 7.68 -22.69
CA PHE A 36 4.60 6.28 -22.29
C PHE A 36 3.77 6.14 -21.00
N LEU A 37 4.06 6.96 -19.97
CA LEU A 37 3.31 6.90 -18.72
C LEU A 37 1.83 7.25 -18.90
N LYS A 38 1.52 8.26 -19.70
CA LYS A 38 0.12 8.60 -20.04
C LYS A 38 -0.59 7.45 -20.76
N TRP A 39 0.08 6.82 -21.70
CA TRP A 39 -0.44 5.64 -22.38
C TRP A 39 -0.64 4.49 -21.40
N TRP A 40 0.38 4.16 -20.62
CA TRP A 40 0.34 3.06 -19.64
C TRP A 40 -0.76 3.22 -18.59
N THR A 41 -0.98 4.42 -18.10
CA THR A 41 -1.98 4.71 -17.06
C THR A 41 -3.38 5.02 -17.61
N SER A 42 -3.57 4.97 -18.94
CA SER A 42 -4.88 5.19 -19.55
C SER A 42 -5.86 4.07 -19.20
N ALA A 43 -7.15 4.40 -19.17
CA ALA A 43 -8.20 3.43 -18.84
C ALA A 43 -8.20 2.22 -19.76
N GLU A 44 -8.07 2.46 -21.08
CA GLU A 44 -8.03 1.41 -22.09
C GLU A 44 -6.91 0.41 -21.84
N ILE A 45 -5.69 0.89 -21.60
CA ILE A 45 -4.51 0.05 -21.42
C ILE A 45 -4.56 -0.68 -20.07
N GLN A 46 -4.97 -0.01 -19.02
CA GLN A 46 -5.12 -0.63 -17.70
C GLN A 46 -6.21 -1.71 -17.70
N GLN A 47 -7.31 -1.51 -18.40
CA GLN A 47 -8.35 -2.51 -18.58
C GLN A 47 -7.82 -3.72 -19.36
N LYS A 48 -7.19 -3.48 -20.50
CA LYS A 48 -6.61 -4.52 -21.36
C LYS A 48 -5.58 -5.37 -20.61
N TYR A 49 -4.65 -4.72 -19.92
CA TYR A 49 -3.64 -5.38 -19.10
C TYR A 49 -4.28 -6.27 -18.04
N SER A 50 -5.27 -5.74 -17.30
CA SER A 50 -5.94 -6.51 -16.25
C SER A 50 -6.70 -7.72 -16.78
N GLN A 51 -7.36 -7.58 -17.94
CA GLN A 51 -8.05 -8.70 -18.62
C GLN A 51 -7.07 -9.77 -19.08
N GLU A 52 -5.95 -9.37 -19.68
CA GLU A 52 -4.93 -10.34 -20.14
C GLU A 52 -4.29 -11.07 -18.96
N MET A 53 -4.03 -10.39 -17.86
CA MET A 53 -3.52 -11.02 -16.64
C MET A 53 -4.51 -12.07 -16.09
N GLU A 54 -5.81 -11.75 -16.07
CA GLU A 54 -6.83 -12.72 -15.66
C GLU A 54 -6.97 -13.88 -16.65
N ASN A 55 -6.88 -13.63 -17.95
CA ASN A 55 -6.91 -14.68 -18.97
C ASN A 55 -5.74 -15.66 -18.81
N LEU A 56 -4.55 -15.17 -18.46
CA LEU A 56 -3.35 -15.98 -18.30
C LEU A 56 -3.29 -16.75 -16.98
N GLN A 57 -3.75 -16.16 -15.90
CA GLN A 57 -3.57 -16.67 -14.53
C GLN A 57 -4.88 -17.02 -13.81
N GLY A 58 -6.03 -16.82 -14.47
CA GLY A 58 -7.34 -16.98 -13.87
C GLY A 58 -7.62 -15.91 -12.80
N ALA A 59 -8.49 -16.21 -11.88
CA ALA A 59 -8.91 -15.28 -10.82
C ALA A 59 -7.75 -14.78 -9.94
N SER A 60 -6.66 -15.55 -9.81
CA SER A 60 -5.47 -15.13 -9.06
C SER A 60 -4.67 -14.02 -9.76
N GLY A 61 -4.83 -13.85 -11.06
CA GLY A 61 -4.21 -12.81 -11.87
C GLY A 61 -4.99 -11.49 -11.91
N ARG A 62 -6.12 -11.38 -11.23
CA ARG A 62 -6.90 -10.15 -11.18
C ARG A 62 -6.11 -9.01 -10.57
N VAL A 63 -5.99 -7.92 -11.30
CA VAL A 63 -5.26 -6.72 -10.88
C VAL A 63 -6.25 -5.64 -10.47
N ILE A 64 -6.03 -5.04 -9.30
CA ILE A 64 -6.78 -3.86 -8.86
C ILE A 64 -6.05 -2.62 -9.38
N THR A 65 -6.57 -2.04 -10.46
CA THR A 65 -6.01 -0.82 -11.03
C THR A 65 -6.38 0.42 -10.20
N ALA A 66 -5.48 1.41 -10.15
CA ALA A 66 -5.76 2.71 -9.57
C ALA A 66 -6.65 3.58 -10.48
N ASN A 67 -6.70 3.29 -11.78
CA ASN A 67 -7.57 3.98 -12.72
C ASN A 67 -9.03 3.56 -12.51
N LEU A 68 -9.89 4.50 -12.11
CA LEU A 68 -11.29 4.21 -11.74
C LEU A 68 -12.12 3.77 -12.95
N GLU A 69 -11.93 4.39 -14.09
CA GLU A 69 -12.63 4.04 -15.32
C GLU A 69 -12.27 2.62 -15.78
N ALA A 70 -10.99 2.28 -15.73
CA ALA A 70 -10.54 0.93 -16.01
C ALA A 70 -11.10 -0.09 -15.00
N PHE A 71 -11.11 0.25 -13.70
CA PHE A 71 -11.65 -0.61 -12.67
C PHE A 71 -13.14 -0.91 -12.90
N ASP A 72 -13.92 0.10 -13.28
CA ASP A 72 -15.37 -0.03 -13.51
C ASP A 72 -15.70 -0.88 -14.74
N ALA A 73 -14.76 -1.00 -15.68
CA ALA A 73 -14.89 -1.84 -16.88
C ALA A 73 -14.41 -3.30 -16.68
N LEU A 74 -13.81 -3.64 -15.53
CA LEU A 74 -13.34 -5.00 -15.26
C LEU A 74 -14.50 -5.93 -14.85
N PRO A 75 -14.44 -7.22 -15.18
CA PRO A 75 -15.48 -8.20 -14.93
C PRO A 75 -15.51 -8.68 -13.46
N TRP A 76 -15.53 -7.75 -12.53
CA TRP A 76 -15.71 -8.07 -11.12
C TRP A 76 -17.14 -8.52 -10.83
N PRO A 77 -17.35 -9.52 -9.96
CA PRO A 77 -18.67 -9.78 -9.42
C PRO A 77 -19.29 -8.49 -8.87
N ARG A 78 -20.56 -8.26 -9.16
CA ARG A 78 -21.24 -6.98 -8.83
C ARG A 78 -21.13 -6.61 -7.34
N GLU A 79 -21.23 -7.61 -6.48
CA GLU A 79 -21.14 -7.42 -5.03
C GLU A 79 -19.73 -7.01 -4.60
N ASP A 80 -18.71 -7.67 -5.13
CA ASP A 80 -17.30 -7.35 -4.85
C ASP A 80 -16.94 -5.95 -5.35
N ALA A 81 -17.36 -5.61 -6.57
CA ALA A 81 -17.13 -4.28 -7.14
C ALA A 81 -17.77 -3.18 -6.28
N ALA A 82 -18.98 -3.40 -5.76
CA ALA A 82 -19.68 -2.44 -4.91
C ALA A 82 -18.91 -2.21 -3.60
N VAL A 83 -18.46 -3.29 -2.94
CA VAL A 83 -17.67 -3.21 -1.69
C VAL A 83 -16.33 -2.52 -1.93
N MET A 84 -15.64 -2.85 -3.02
CA MET A 84 -14.36 -2.22 -3.36
C MET A 84 -14.50 -0.73 -3.68
N ARG A 85 -15.59 -0.32 -4.35
CA ARG A 85 -15.89 1.11 -4.60
C ARG A 85 -16.15 1.86 -3.31
N GLU A 86 -16.97 1.30 -2.41
CA GLU A 86 -17.22 1.90 -1.10
C GLU A 86 -15.92 2.03 -0.30
N GLN A 87 -15.11 0.98 -0.27
CA GLN A 87 -13.86 0.94 0.50
C GLN A 87 -12.84 1.96 -0.01
N ARG A 88 -12.84 2.30 -1.29
CA ARG A 88 -11.92 3.30 -1.87
C ARG A 88 -12.01 4.67 -1.21
N ALA A 89 -13.19 5.07 -0.74
CA ALA A 89 -13.37 6.33 -0.03
C ALA A 89 -12.60 6.41 1.29
N PHE A 90 -12.19 5.27 1.83
CA PHE A 90 -11.48 5.14 3.10
C PHE A 90 -10.00 4.77 2.94
N ILE A 91 -9.50 4.69 1.71
CA ILE A 91 -8.08 4.39 1.46
C ILE A 91 -7.22 5.55 1.93
N GLN A 92 -6.24 5.23 2.75
CA GLN A 92 -5.20 6.15 3.19
C GLN A 92 -3.82 5.59 2.81
N GLY A 93 -2.97 6.47 2.30
CA GLY A 93 -1.56 6.11 2.07
C GLY A 93 -0.88 5.81 3.41
N VAL A 94 -0.08 4.77 3.44
CA VAL A 94 0.82 4.56 4.58
C VAL A 94 1.86 5.67 4.55
N PRO A 95 2.02 6.46 5.63
CA PRO A 95 2.99 7.55 5.65
C PRO A 95 4.42 7.04 5.41
N GLU A 96 5.10 7.65 4.45
CA GLU A 96 6.51 7.38 4.23
C GLU A 96 7.36 8.19 5.23
N ILE A 97 8.12 7.47 6.02
CA ILE A 97 9.05 8.04 7.01
C ILE A 97 10.48 7.57 6.70
N ALA A 98 11.47 8.19 7.32
CA ALA A 98 12.87 7.89 7.10
C ALA A 98 13.24 6.39 7.27
N GLY A 99 12.45 5.66 8.06
CA GLY A 99 12.64 4.23 8.32
C GLY A 99 11.57 3.31 7.73
N SER A 100 10.72 3.75 6.80
CA SER A 100 9.56 2.98 6.30
C SER A 100 9.89 1.53 5.91
N TYR A 101 11.00 1.32 5.20
CA TYR A 101 11.44 -0.03 4.82
C TYR A 101 11.72 -0.93 6.04
N VAL A 102 12.33 -0.38 7.09
CA VAL A 102 12.64 -1.12 8.32
C VAL A 102 11.36 -1.38 9.10
N VAL A 103 10.44 -0.40 9.15
CA VAL A 103 9.13 -0.54 9.81
C VAL A 103 8.35 -1.70 9.22
N ASP A 104 8.19 -1.72 7.90
CA ASP A 104 7.46 -2.78 7.19
C ASP A 104 8.09 -4.16 7.45
N ARG A 105 9.41 -4.26 7.26
CA ARG A 105 10.15 -5.51 7.49
C ARG A 105 10.01 -6.02 8.92
N TYR A 106 10.13 -5.14 9.92
CA TYR A 106 10.07 -5.54 11.33
C TYR A 106 8.64 -5.87 11.76
N LEU A 107 7.66 -5.11 11.28
CA LEU A 107 6.25 -5.39 11.54
C LEU A 107 5.86 -6.76 10.97
N CYS A 108 6.16 -7.03 9.72
CA CYS A 108 5.90 -8.33 9.09
C CYS A 108 6.62 -9.48 9.82
N THR A 109 7.86 -9.26 10.27
CA THR A 109 8.61 -10.27 11.02
C THR A 109 7.99 -10.51 12.40
N GLY A 110 7.58 -9.44 13.09
CA GLY A 110 6.92 -9.56 14.41
C GLY A 110 5.60 -10.31 14.32
N ILE A 111 4.79 -10.02 13.31
CA ILE A 111 3.52 -10.72 13.07
C ILE A 111 3.77 -12.22 12.80
N ARG A 112 4.70 -12.53 11.89
CA ARG A 112 5.06 -13.94 11.59
C ARG A 112 5.58 -14.67 12.84
N TYR A 113 6.38 -13.98 13.64
CA TYR A 113 6.89 -14.55 14.90
C TYR A 113 5.76 -14.84 15.87
N ALA A 114 4.81 -13.92 16.04
CA ALA A 114 3.65 -14.14 16.92
C ALA A 114 2.80 -15.33 16.46
N ILE A 115 2.57 -15.47 15.16
CA ILE A 115 1.80 -16.59 14.60
C ILE A 115 2.53 -17.92 14.81
N LYS A 116 3.85 -17.95 14.55
CA LYS A 116 4.64 -19.20 14.56
C LYS A 116 4.91 -19.73 15.97
N ASN A 117 5.22 -18.84 16.91
CA ASN A 117 5.71 -19.27 18.23
C ASN A 117 4.62 -19.23 19.31
N GLY A 118 3.47 -18.66 19.02
CA GLY A 118 2.40 -18.51 20.01
C GLY A 118 2.74 -17.46 21.08
N GLY A 119 1.95 -17.42 22.14
CA GLY A 119 2.13 -16.47 23.23
C GLY A 119 1.29 -15.20 23.06
N SER A 120 1.59 -14.17 23.85
CA SER A 120 0.90 -12.88 23.79
C SER A 120 1.33 -12.09 22.56
N ALA A 121 0.50 -12.06 21.52
CA ALA A 121 0.76 -11.27 20.32
C ALA A 121 1.01 -9.79 20.66
N ARG A 122 0.32 -9.25 21.68
CA ARG A 122 0.50 -7.89 22.14
C ARG A 122 1.92 -7.63 22.67
N GLU A 123 2.43 -8.51 23.51
CA GLU A 123 3.79 -8.37 24.09
C GLU A 123 4.85 -8.48 23.00
N ILE A 124 4.71 -9.45 22.12
CA ILE A 124 5.60 -9.66 20.97
C ILE A 124 5.63 -8.41 20.11
N LEU A 125 4.48 -7.86 19.71
CA LEU A 125 4.41 -6.67 18.85
C LEU A 125 4.93 -5.41 19.56
N LEU A 126 4.73 -5.26 20.88
CA LEU A 126 5.33 -4.17 21.64
C LEU A 126 6.86 -4.23 21.63
N ASP A 127 7.44 -5.43 21.69
CA ASP A 127 8.89 -5.60 21.65
C ASP A 127 9.47 -5.27 20.27
N TRP A 128 8.78 -5.67 19.20
CA TRP A 128 9.12 -5.28 17.85
C TRP A 128 8.96 -3.78 17.63
N ASN A 129 7.95 -3.15 18.20
CA ASN A 129 7.77 -1.70 18.13
C ASN A 129 8.94 -0.92 18.75
N LYS A 130 9.50 -1.38 19.88
CA LYS A 130 10.71 -0.78 20.44
C LYS A 130 11.89 -0.82 19.46
N LYS A 131 12.10 -1.97 18.79
CA LYS A 131 13.15 -2.13 17.77
C LYS A 131 12.92 -1.19 16.58
N ILE A 132 11.68 -1.07 16.12
CA ILE A 132 11.28 -0.13 15.05
C ILE A 132 11.62 1.31 15.43
N ASN A 133 11.28 1.72 16.64
CA ASN A 133 11.55 3.09 17.10
C ASN A 133 13.05 3.40 17.16
N VAL A 134 13.87 2.48 17.61
CA VAL A 134 15.34 2.63 17.62
C VAL A 134 15.87 2.82 16.18
N GLU A 135 15.45 1.97 15.26
CA GLU A 135 15.89 2.08 13.85
C GLU A 135 15.40 3.38 13.19
N ASN A 136 14.18 3.80 13.47
CA ASN A 136 13.66 5.08 12.98
C ASN A 136 14.50 6.26 13.46
N GLN A 137 14.92 6.25 14.74
CA GLN A 137 15.79 7.31 15.26
C GLN A 137 17.16 7.32 14.57
N ILE A 138 17.73 6.14 14.29
CA ILE A 138 19.00 6.02 13.55
C ILE A 138 18.85 6.63 12.15
N ARG A 139 17.80 6.24 11.40
CA ARG A 139 17.53 6.74 10.05
C ARG A 139 17.25 8.24 10.02
N ARG A 140 16.51 8.75 11.00
CA ARG A 140 16.29 10.20 11.13
C ARG A 140 17.60 10.98 11.29
N LYS A 141 18.55 10.46 12.09
CA LYS A 141 19.87 11.06 12.24
C LYS A 141 20.67 11.03 10.93
N GLU A 142 20.67 9.89 10.23
CA GLU A 142 21.34 9.73 8.94
C GLU A 142 20.84 10.74 7.89
N PHE A 143 19.55 11.02 7.89
CA PHE A 143 18.93 12.00 6.98
C PHE A 143 18.95 13.45 7.49
N GLY A 144 19.60 13.72 8.63
CA GLY A 144 19.62 15.06 9.23
C GLY A 144 18.27 15.56 9.71
N LEU A 145 17.31 14.67 9.90
CA LEU A 145 15.98 15.00 10.41
C LEU A 145 16.05 15.05 11.95
N GLY A 146 15.78 16.22 12.55
CA GLY A 146 15.84 16.42 13.99
C GLY A 146 15.01 15.41 14.79
N GLN A 147 15.24 15.34 16.12
CA GLN A 147 14.40 14.51 16.98
C GLN A 147 12.95 15.04 16.94
N THR A 148 11.97 14.16 16.78
CA THR A 148 10.60 14.49 17.14
C THR A 148 10.52 14.39 18.64
N ASP A 149 10.23 15.51 19.29
CA ASP A 149 9.77 15.48 20.67
C ASP A 149 8.53 14.59 20.71
N GLY A 150 8.63 13.49 21.44
CA GLY A 150 7.61 12.45 21.56
C GLY A 150 6.50 12.85 22.51
#